data_a787193ccb52a60b4cb8cc88d5fd9497
#
_entry.id   a787193ccb52a60b4cb8cc88d5fd9497
#
_cell.length_a   1.000
_cell.length_b   1.000
_cell.length_c   1.000
_cell.angle_alpha   90.00
_cell.angle_beta   90.00
_cell.angle_gamma   90.00
#
_symmetry.space_group_name_H-M   'P 1'
#
loop_
_entity.id
_entity.type
_entity.pdbx_description
1 polymer ?
#
loop_
_entity_poly.entity_id
_entity_poly.type
_entity_poly.pdbx_seq_one_letter_code
_entity_poly.pdbx_strand_id
1 'polypeptide(L)'
;MRARIVLGAADGRSNNALAAELNTSRPTIIDWRRRFSEGGIESLYEDRPRGRSFKPLTPAKEAEIVTRAQSAPPDATQWSCRSAAKLSGISKASVQRVWHANGLKPHLVKTFKLSNDPNFAEKLQDVIGLYMNPPENALVFCVDEKSQIQALDRTQPGLPMKKGRAGTMTHDYKRNGTTTLFAALDVLKGEVIGRCMPHHRHQEFLKFIRTIDRNTPKHLDIHCIADNYGTHKTKAVKDWLDLHPRFHFHFIPTSSSWLNLVERWFGKITTQRIRRGAFKSVSELVGAIDDYIKHNNAAPQPFIWTKSAAEIILKVNRGRAALKMPALEQKDSL
;
A
#
# COMPACT_ATOMS: atom_id res chain seq x y z
N MET A 1 7.42 48.75 -3.03
CA MET A 1 7.72 49.03 -4.46
C MET A 1 6.68 49.89 -5.13
N ARG A 2 5.37 49.54 -5.14
CA ARG A 2 4.28 50.26 -5.82
C ARG A 2 4.15 51.72 -5.39
N ALA A 3 4.09 52.02 -4.09
CA ALA A 3 4.06 53.36 -3.54
C ALA A 3 5.29 54.20 -3.95
N ARG A 4 6.48 53.59 -3.97
CA ARG A 4 7.72 54.27 -4.40
C ARG A 4 7.70 54.66 -5.86
N ILE A 5 7.05 53.85 -6.73
CA ILE A 5 6.85 54.21 -8.15
C ILE A 5 6.00 55.47 -8.27
N VAL A 6 4.88 55.55 -7.52
CA VAL A 6 3.96 56.70 -7.58
C VAL A 6 4.59 57.95 -7.01
N LEU A 7 5.24 57.85 -5.83
CA LEU A 7 5.93 59.00 -5.22
C LEU A 7 7.07 59.50 -6.09
N GLY A 8 7.93 58.61 -6.61
CA GLY A 8 9.00 59.02 -7.51
C GLY A 8 8.50 59.63 -8.84
N ALA A 9 7.32 59.21 -9.31
CA ALA A 9 6.67 59.85 -10.45
C ALA A 9 6.11 61.24 -10.12
N ALA A 10 5.60 61.45 -8.90
CA ALA A 10 5.18 62.75 -8.42
C ALA A 10 6.36 63.74 -8.28
N ASP A 11 7.52 63.24 -7.92
CA ASP A 11 8.80 63.97 -7.89
C ASP A 11 9.35 64.31 -9.29
N GLY A 12 8.65 64.00 -10.38
CA GLY A 12 9.03 64.30 -11.75
C GLY A 12 10.06 63.33 -12.32
N ARG A 13 10.39 62.20 -11.68
CA ARG A 13 11.37 61.23 -12.18
C ARG A 13 10.88 60.50 -13.43
N SER A 14 11.78 60.26 -14.37
CA SER A 14 11.45 59.57 -15.59
C SER A 14 11.20 58.06 -15.34
N ASN A 15 10.39 57.41 -16.19
CA ASN A 15 10.12 55.96 -16.10
C ASN A 15 11.39 55.10 -16.17
N ASN A 16 12.39 55.56 -16.94
CA ASN A 16 13.65 54.85 -17.05
C ASN A 16 14.51 54.97 -15.77
N ALA A 17 14.57 56.19 -15.19
CA ALA A 17 15.26 56.38 -13.91
C ALA A 17 14.63 55.57 -12.79
N LEU A 18 13.28 55.54 -12.67
CA LEU A 18 12.57 54.72 -11.67
C LEU A 18 12.76 53.21 -11.91
N ALA A 19 12.80 52.80 -13.17
CA ALA A 19 13.02 51.38 -13.48
C ALA A 19 14.44 50.93 -13.02
N ALA A 20 15.45 51.73 -13.25
CA ALA A 20 16.83 51.48 -12.82
C ALA A 20 16.96 51.51 -11.29
N GLU A 21 16.42 52.53 -10.63
CA GLU A 21 16.48 52.69 -9.17
C GLU A 21 15.77 51.56 -8.42
N LEU A 22 14.60 51.15 -8.91
CA LEU A 22 13.78 50.13 -8.23
C LEU A 22 14.04 48.71 -8.74
N ASN A 23 15.04 48.53 -9.56
CA ASN A 23 15.43 47.27 -10.18
C ASN A 23 14.24 46.50 -10.76
N THR A 24 13.47 47.19 -11.61
CA THR A 24 12.26 46.66 -12.25
C THR A 24 12.18 47.05 -13.72
N SER A 25 11.21 46.50 -14.45
CA SER A 25 11.06 46.81 -15.86
C SER A 25 10.31 48.14 -16.08
N ARG A 26 10.68 48.87 -17.14
CA ARG A 26 9.97 50.08 -17.57
C ARG A 26 8.43 49.86 -17.76
N PRO A 27 8.00 48.78 -18.40
CA PRO A 27 6.56 48.45 -18.49
C PRO A 27 5.87 48.35 -17.14
N THR A 28 6.53 47.79 -16.14
CA THR A 28 5.99 47.73 -14.75
C THR A 28 5.78 49.11 -14.15
N ILE A 29 6.73 50.03 -14.36
CA ILE A 29 6.58 51.44 -13.90
C ILE A 29 5.40 52.09 -14.55
N ILE A 30 5.26 51.98 -15.89
CA ILE A 30 4.15 52.56 -16.68
C ILE A 30 2.80 51.99 -16.22
N ASP A 31 2.72 50.68 -16.00
CA ASP A 31 1.47 50.02 -15.58
C ASP A 31 1.03 50.50 -14.19
N TRP A 32 1.94 50.58 -13.20
CA TRP A 32 1.59 51.06 -11.87
C TRP A 32 1.24 52.56 -11.83
N ARG A 33 1.87 53.41 -12.63
CA ARG A 33 1.51 54.80 -12.78
C ARG A 33 0.11 54.95 -13.37
N ARG A 34 -0.21 54.24 -14.44
CA ARG A 34 -1.53 54.21 -15.05
C ARG A 34 -2.59 53.73 -14.06
N ARG A 35 -2.35 52.63 -13.36
CA ARG A 35 -3.28 52.09 -12.36
C ARG A 35 -3.58 53.08 -11.24
N PHE A 36 -2.56 53.80 -10.77
CA PHE A 36 -2.76 54.84 -9.77
C PHE A 36 -3.57 56.03 -10.31
N SER A 37 -3.34 56.45 -11.55
CA SER A 37 -4.13 57.54 -12.16
C SER A 37 -5.58 57.15 -12.41
N GLU A 38 -5.86 55.87 -12.67
CA GLU A 38 -7.23 55.36 -12.89
C GLU A 38 -7.99 55.07 -11.59
N GLY A 39 -7.34 54.53 -10.56
CA GLY A 39 -8.00 54.01 -9.36
C GLY A 39 -7.43 54.47 -8.03
N GLY A 40 -6.57 55.53 -8.02
CA GLY A 40 -6.02 56.08 -6.78
C GLY A 40 -5.23 55.09 -5.93
N ILE A 41 -5.19 55.34 -4.64
CA ILE A 41 -4.45 54.56 -3.64
C ILE A 41 -4.93 53.10 -3.60
N GLU A 42 -6.25 52.90 -3.71
CA GLU A 42 -6.87 51.58 -3.66
C GLU A 42 -6.28 50.61 -4.71
N SER A 43 -5.94 51.12 -5.90
CA SER A 43 -5.36 50.32 -6.97
C SER A 43 -3.98 49.76 -6.67
N LEU A 44 -3.29 50.24 -5.61
CA LEU A 44 -1.98 49.78 -5.21
C LEU A 44 -2.01 48.57 -4.26
N TYR A 45 -3.14 48.27 -3.65
CA TYR A 45 -3.27 47.18 -2.69
C TYR A 45 -3.33 45.80 -3.37
N GLU A 46 -4.01 45.70 -4.53
CA GLU A 46 -4.24 44.44 -5.20
C GLU A 46 -3.59 44.37 -6.58
N ASP A 47 -3.09 43.16 -6.94
CA ASP A 47 -2.68 42.88 -8.32
C ASP A 47 -3.90 42.59 -9.19
N ARG A 48 -3.88 43.07 -10.44
CA ARG A 48 -4.85 42.61 -11.43
C ARG A 48 -4.71 41.09 -11.61
N PRO A 49 -5.85 40.35 -11.72
CA PRO A 49 -5.81 38.94 -12.02
C PRO A 49 -4.92 38.67 -13.26
N ARG A 50 -3.87 37.87 -13.09
CA ARG A 50 -3.00 37.50 -14.20
C ARG A 50 -3.70 36.47 -15.08
N GLY A 51 -3.93 36.82 -16.34
CA GLY A 51 -4.42 35.87 -17.35
C GLY A 51 -5.94 35.93 -17.62
N ARG A 52 -6.37 35.07 -18.52
CA ARG A 52 -7.81 34.88 -18.83
C ARG A 52 -8.54 34.49 -17.57
N SER A 53 -9.69 35.13 -17.31
CA SER A 53 -10.57 34.76 -16.21
C SER A 53 -10.84 33.25 -16.27
N PHE A 54 -10.47 32.53 -15.22
CA PHE A 54 -10.78 31.13 -15.09
C PHE A 54 -12.30 30.98 -15.03
N LYS A 55 -12.89 30.42 -16.09
CA LYS A 55 -14.32 30.07 -16.07
C LYS A 55 -14.43 28.74 -15.33
N PRO A 56 -15.06 28.69 -14.15
CA PRO A 56 -15.32 27.43 -13.47
C PRO A 56 -16.19 26.55 -14.39
N LEU A 57 -15.99 25.23 -14.26
CA LEU A 57 -16.86 24.28 -14.93
C LEU A 57 -18.28 24.40 -14.37
N THR A 58 -19.29 24.22 -15.21
CA THR A 58 -20.65 24.10 -14.74
C THR A 58 -20.86 22.82 -13.95
N PRO A 59 -21.73 22.77 -12.93
CA PRO A 59 -22.04 21.57 -12.18
C PRO A 59 -22.42 20.37 -13.07
N ALA A 60 -23.17 20.61 -14.14
CA ALA A 60 -23.53 19.59 -15.13
C ALA A 60 -22.29 18.99 -15.84
N LYS A 61 -21.30 19.83 -16.18
CA LYS A 61 -20.07 19.38 -16.81
C LYS A 61 -19.18 18.61 -15.85
N GLU A 62 -19.15 18.99 -14.58
CA GLU A 62 -18.45 18.23 -13.53
C GLU A 62 -19.09 16.85 -13.33
N ALA A 63 -20.41 16.77 -13.25
CA ALA A 63 -21.15 15.51 -13.14
C ALA A 63 -20.88 14.59 -14.34
N GLU A 64 -20.86 15.13 -15.57
CA GLU A 64 -20.49 14.37 -16.78
C GLU A 64 -19.08 13.73 -16.64
N ILE A 65 -18.09 14.52 -16.16
CA ILE A 65 -16.72 14.03 -16.00
C ILE A 65 -16.64 12.93 -14.94
N VAL A 66 -17.40 13.06 -13.85
CA VAL A 66 -17.48 12.04 -12.78
C VAL A 66 -18.10 10.75 -13.31
N THR A 67 -19.26 10.84 -13.97
CA THR A 67 -19.96 9.69 -14.57
C THR A 67 -19.09 8.98 -15.61
N ARG A 68 -18.40 9.76 -16.44
CA ARG A 68 -17.48 9.22 -17.44
C ARG A 68 -16.32 8.43 -16.80
N ALA A 69 -15.75 8.93 -15.71
CA ALA A 69 -14.68 8.22 -15.01
C ALA A 69 -15.12 6.87 -14.42
N GLN A 70 -16.41 6.68 -14.16
CA GLN A 70 -17.01 5.47 -13.63
C GLN A 70 -17.42 4.46 -14.72
N SER A 71 -17.40 4.86 -15.98
CA SER A 71 -17.65 3.99 -17.13
C SER A 71 -16.36 3.50 -17.77
N ALA A 72 -16.41 2.43 -18.55
CA ALA A 72 -15.26 1.98 -19.34
C ALA A 72 -15.04 2.90 -20.54
N PRO A 73 -13.80 3.24 -20.92
CA PRO A 73 -13.51 3.89 -22.18
C PRO A 73 -13.69 2.92 -23.35
N PRO A 74 -14.02 3.41 -24.57
CA PRO A 74 -14.32 2.56 -25.70
C PRO A 74 -13.12 1.76 -26.24
N ASP A 75 -11.92 2.28 -26.06
CA ASP A 75 -10.68 1.77 -26.63
C ASP A 75 -9.58 1.45 -25.62
N ALA A 76 -9.89 1.45 -24.34
CA ALA A 76 -8.93 1.20 -23.26
C ALA A 76 -9.59 0.60 -22.02
N THR A 77 -8.80 0.04 -21.13
CA THR A 77 -9.29 -0.54 -19.85
C THR A 77 -9.55 0.51 -18.77
N GLN A 78 -8.99 1.72 -18.94
CA GLN A 78 -9.11 2.81 -17.95
C GLN A 78 -9.01 4.19 -18.60
N TRP A 79 -9.67 5.17 -18.01
CA TRP A 79 -9.54 6.56 -18.41
C TRP A 79 -8.21 7.16 -17.96
N SER A 80 -7.58 7.92 -18.83
CA SER A 80 -6.54 8.89 -18.49
C SER A 80 -7.12 10.31 -18.48
N CYS A 81 -6.50 11.25 -17.73
CA CYS A 81 -6.91 12.65 -17.81
C CYS A 81 -6.86 13.20 -19.24
N ARG A 82 -5.97 12.67 -20.10
CA ARG A 82 -5.85 13.09 -21.50
C ARG A 82 -7.01 12.58 -22.36
N SER A 83 -7.33 11.30 -22.26
CA SER A 83 -8.44 10.70 -23.04
C SER A 83 -9.79 11.27 -22.60
N ALA A 84 -10.02 11.40 -21.31
CA ALA A 84 -11.24 12.03 -20.78
C ALA A 84 -11.37 13.51 -21.21
N ALA A 85 -10.27 14.28 -21.18
CA ALA A 85 -10.25 15.66 -21.63
C ALA A 85 -10.59 15.81 -23.11
N LYS A 86 -10.00 14.95 -23.96
CA LYS A 86 -10.28 14.94 -25.40
C LYS A 86 -11.77 14.69 -25.69
N LEU A 87 -12.37 13.73 -25.02
CA LEU A 87 -13.76 13.36 -25.24
C LEU A 87 -14.75 14.35 -24.62
N SER A 88 -14.39 15.02 -23.51
CA SER A 88 -15.24 16.00 -22.84
C SER A 88 -15.08 17.44 -23.35
N GLY A 89 -14.13 17.70 -24.25
CA GLY A 89 -13.88 19.03 -24.80
C GLY A 89 -13.34 20.05 -23.77
N ILE A 90 -12.62 19.58 -22.74
CA ILE A 90 -12.06 20.41 -21.68
C ILE A 90 -10.57 20.18 -21.48
N SER A 91 -9.92 21.02 -20.67
CA SER A 91 -8.49 20.87 -20.39
C SER A 91 -8.20 19.63 -19.51
N LYS A 92 -7.03 19.00 -19.73
CA LYS A 92 -6.53 17.92 -18.88
C LYS A 92 -6.45 18.32 -17.39
N ALA A 93 -6.06 19.57 -17.12
CA ALA A 93 -5.98 20.09 -15.76
C ALA A 93 -7.37 20.22 -15.10
N SER A 94 -8.41 20.53 -15.88
CA SER A 94 -9.78 20.56 -15.37
C SER A 94 -10.27 19.15 -15.01
N VAL A 95 -10.02 18.15 -15.86
CA VAL A 95 -10.35 16.74 -15.52
C VAL A 95 -9.62 16.31 -14.25
N GLN A 96 -8.34 16.60 -14.14
CA GLN A 96 -7.54 16.23 -12.97
C GLN A 96 -8.09 16.86 -11.68
N ARG A 97 -8.49 18.13 -11.71
CA ARG A 97 -9.09 18.82 -10.55
C ARG A 97 -10.41 18.18 -10.14
N VAL A 98 -11.30 17.90 -11.10
CA VAL A 98 -12.58 17.23 -10.83
C VAL A 98 -12.36 15.85 -10.23
N TRP A 99 -11.48 15.04 -10.82
CA TRP A 99 -11.17 13.72 -10.28
C TRP A 99 -10.57 13.77 -8.89
N HIS A 100 -9.67 14.72 -8.65
CA HIS A 100 -9.06 14.88 -7.32
C HIS A 100 -10.09 15.31 -6.27
N ALA A 101 -10.95 16.29 -6.59
CA ALA A 101 -12.01 16.76 -5.71
C ALA A 101 -13.03 15.66 -5.35
N ASN A 102 -13.28 14.73 -6.29
CA ASN A 102 -14.20 13.59 -6.09
C ASN A 102 -13.49 12.29 -5.67
N GLY A 103 -12.19 12.31 -5.36
CA GLY A 103 -11.43 11.13 -4.94
C GLY A 103 -11.29 10.04 -6.01
N LEU A 104 -11.56 10.35 -7.30
CA LEU A 104 -11.54 9.41 -8.40
C LEU A 104 -10.10 9.12 -8.85
N LYS A 105 -9.77 7.84 -8.95
CA LYS A 105 -8.43 7.35 -9.32
C LYS A 105 -8.54 6.23 -10.37
N PRO A 106 -8.95 6.53 -11.61
CA PRO A 106 -9.19 5.50 -12.64
C PRO A 106 -7.97 4.63 -12.97
N HIS A 107 -6.76 5.14 -12.69
CA HIS A 107 -5.49 4.42 -12.89
C HIS A 107 -5.16 3.41 -11.77
N LEU A 108 -5.95 3.35 -10.70
CA LEU A 108 -5.74 2.43 -9.58
C LEU A 108 -6.86 1.41 -9.52
N VAL A 109 -6.48 0.14 -9.57
CA VAL A 109 -7.38 -1.00 -9.32
C VAL A 109 -6.95 -1.67 -8.03
N LYS A 110 -7.89 -1.86 -7.12
CA LYS A 110 -7.70 -2.70 -5.93
C LYS A 110 -8.34 -4.05 -6.21
N THR A 111 -7.54 -5.09 -6.16
CA THR A 111 -8.04 -6.45 -6.24
C THR A 111 -8.68 -6.86 -4.93
N PHE A 112 -9.78 -7.57 -4.98
CA PHE A 112 -10.41 -8.20 -3.84
C PHE A 112 -11.02 -9.56 -4.26
N LYS A 113 -11.15 -10.45 -3.29
CA LYS A 113 -11.90 -11.69 -3.46
C LYS A 113 -12.75 -11.88 -2.21
N LEU A 114 -14.05 -12.10 -2.40
CA LEU A 114 -14.93 -12.47 -1.31
C LEU A 114 -14.80 -13.96 -1.04
N SER A 115 -14.75 -14.32 0.22
CA SER A 115 -14.72 -15.72 0.64
C SER A 115 -16.07 -16.40 0.38
N ASN A 116 -16.02 -17.65 -0.09
CA ASN A 116 -17.16 -18.55 -0.18
C ASN A 116 -17.15 -19.59 0.96
N ASP A 117 -16.32 -19.39 1.99
CA ASP A 117 -16.24 -20.30 3.14
C ASP A 117 -17.56 -20.26 3.92
N PRO A 118 -18.27 -21.39 4.07
CA PRO A 118 -19.53 -21.43 4.81
C PRO A 118 -19.35 -21.06 6.31
N ASN A 119 -18.16 -21.31 6.87
CA ASN A 119 -17.83 -21.01 8.25
C ASN A 119 -17.04 -19.70 8.39
N PHE A 120 -17.25 -18.76 7.45
CA PHE A 120 -16.47 -17.51 7.40
C PHE A 120 -16.57 -16.71 8.70
N ALA A 121 -17.78 -16.52 9.22
CA ALA A 121 -18.00 -15.70 10.43
C ALA A 121 -17.36 -16.32 11.67
N GLU A 122 -17.51 -17.63 11.85
CA GLU A 122 -16.94 -18.38 12.98
C GLU A 122 -15.41 -18.32 12.98
N LYS A 123 -14.78 -18.67 11.85
CA LYS A 123 -13.32 -18.62 11.70
C LYS A 123 -12.77 -17.19 11.84
N LEU A 124 -13.51 -16.20 11.35
CA LEU A 124 -13.14 -14.79 11.50
C LEU A 124 -13.15 -14.37 12.97
N GLN A 125 -14.20 -14.75 13.72
CA GLN A 125 -14.32 -14.43 15.14
C GLN A 125 -13.21 -15.11 15.95
N ASP A 126 -12.93 -16.39 15.69
CA ASP A 126 -11.86 -17.15 16.34
C ASP A 126 -10.49 -16.47 16.15
N VAL A 127 -10.11 -16.18 14.92
CA VAL A 127 -8.81 -15.55 14.60
C VAL A 127 -8.71 -14.13 15.16
N ILE A 128 -9.76 -13.32 15.05
CA ILE A 128 -9.75 -11.96 15.59
C ILE A 128 -9.75 -11.99 17.13
N GLY A 129 -10.42 -12.96 17.72
CA GLY A 129 -10.36 -13.21 19.16
C GLY A 129 -8.93 -13.35 19.66
N LEU A 130 -8.13 -14.18 18.98
CA LEU A 130 -6.69 -14.35 19.28
C LEU A 130 -5.86 -13.09 19.09
N TYR A 131 -6.21 -12.23 18.14
CA TYR A 131 -5.50 -10.95 17.94
C TYR A 131 -5.83 -9.88 18.97
N MET A 132 -7.09 -9.85 19.41
CA MET A 132 -7.57 -8.83 20.35
C MET A 132 -7.37 -9.22 21.81
N ASN A 133 -7.51 -10.52 22.12
CA ASN A 133 -7.44 -11.09 23.47
C ASN A 133 -6.66 -12.41 23.44
N PRO A 134 -5.34 -12.38 23.24
CA PRO A 134 -4.52 -13.60 23.24
C PRO A 134 -4.55 -14.25 24.63
N PRO A 135 -4.55 -15.60 24.73
CA PRO A 135 -4.52 -16.29 26.01
C PRO A 135 -3.24 -15.98 26.81
N GLU A 136 -3.36 -15.83 28.12
CA GLU A 136 -2.24 -15.40 28.99
C GLU A 136 -1.06 -16.39 29.02
N ASN A 137 -1.34 -17.70 28.99
CA ASN A 137 -0.31 -18.76 29.06
C ASN A 137 -0.03 -19.38 27.68
N ALA A 138 -0.12 -18.62 26.62
CA ALA A 138 0.08 -19.10 25.25
C ALA A 138 0.88 -18.14 24.38
N LEU A 139 1.45 -18.69 23.31
CA LEU A 139 2.02 -17.92 22.21
C LEU A 139 1.09 -18.01 21.01
N VAL A 140 0.84 -16.89 20.36
CA VAL A 140 0.01 -16.83 19.16
C VAL A 140 0.91 -16.52 17.96
N PHE A 141 1.02 -17.47 17.04
CA PHE A 141 1.78 -17.34 15.80
C PHE A 141 0.89 -17.27 14.58
N CYS A 142 1.21 -16.37 13.67
CA CYS A 142 0.75 -16.42 12.29
C CYS A 142 1.75 -17.23 11.47
N VAL A 143 1.32 -18.36 10.93
CA VAL A 143 2.18 -19.33 10.22
C VAL A 143 1.79 -19.38 8.75
N ASP A 144 2.79 -19.34 7.86
CA ASP A 144 2.59 -19.46 6.41
C ASP A 144 3.91 -19.75 5.69
N GLU A 145 3.83 -20.02 4.38
CA GLU A 145 5.00 -20.20 3.52
C GLU A 145 5.01 -19.26 2.32
N LYS A 146 6.12 -18.56 2.16
CA LYS A 146 6.43 -17.83 0.93
C LYS A 146 7.19 -18.74 -0.01
N SER A 147 6.44 -19.35 -0.93
CA SER A 147 6.99 -20.33 -1.89
C SER A 147 7.73 -19.66 -3.04
N GLN A 148 8.63 -20.40 -3.68
CA GLN A 148 9.31 -20.05 -4.95
C GLN A 148 10.00 -18.68 -4.96
N ILE A 149 10.67 -18.31 -3.87
CA ILE A 149 11.52 -17.13 -3.85
C ILE A 149 12.71 -17.39 -4.76
N GLN A 150 12.89 -16.57 -5.80
CA GLN A 150 13.92 -16.77 -6.80
C GLN A 150 15.23 -16.07 -6.44
N ALA A 151 16.34 -16.78 -6.54
CA ALA A 151 17.68 -16.21 -6.53
C ALA A 151 17.96 -15.58 -7.91
N LEU A 152 17.70 -14.28 -8.01
CA LEU A 152 17.89 -13.51 -9.24
C LEU A 152 19.23 -12.78 -9.20
N ASP A 153 20.11 -13.08 -10.14
CA ASP A 153 21.33 -12.32 -10.38
C ASP A 153 21.11 -11.35 -11.56
N ARG A 154 21.58 -10.12 -11.43
CA ARG A 154 21.48 -9.13 -12.50
C ARG A 154 22.64 -9.28 -13.47
N THR A 155 22.34 -9.26 -14.76
CA THR A 155 23.38 -9.42 -15.82
C THR A 155 24.35 -8.24 -15.87
N GLN A 156 23.93 -7.08 -15.34
CA GLN A 156 24.76 -5.86 -15.28
C GLN A 156 24.54 -5.13 -13.96
N PRO A 157 25.56 -4.43 -13.43
CA PRO A 157 25.41 -3.59 -12.26
C PRO A 157 24.36 -2.49 -12.47
N GLY A 158 23.62 -2.16 -11.43
CA GLY A 158 22.73 -1.01 -11.43
C GLY A 158 23.47 0.31 -11.40
N LEU A 159 22.86 1.37 -11.92
CA LEU A 159 23.39 2.72 -11.79
C LEU A 159 22.84 3.37 -10.51
N PRO A 160 23.70 4.00 -9.69
CA PRO A 160 23.28 4.62 -8.45
C PRO A 160 22.35 5.82 -8.70
N MET A 161 21.55 6.14 -7.69
CA MET A 161 20.73 7.34 -7.67
C MET A 161 21.59 8.59 -7.64
N LYS A 162 21.19 9.62 -8.41
CA LYS A 162 21.78 10.96 -8.40
C LYS A 162 20.70 12.02 -8.27
N LYS A 163 21.07 13.26 -7.91
CA LYS A 163 20.12 14.39 -7.86
C LYS A 163 19.37 14.53 -9.19
N GLY A 164 18.05 14.50 -9.15
CA GLY A 164 17.19 14.57 -10.34
C GLY A 164 17.07 13.27 -11.15
N ARG A 165 17.72 12.17 -10.73
CA ARG A 165 17.68 10.88 -11.44
C ARG A 165 17.53 9.72 -10.46
N ALA A 166 16.52 8.91 -10.65
CA ALA A 166 16.34 7.66 -9.90
C ALA A 166 17.48 6.67 -10.19
N GLY A 167 17.76 5.78 -9.24
CA GLY A 167 18.59 4.61 -9.48
C GLY A 167 17.95 3.71 -10.53
N THR A 168 18.76 3.10 -11.38
CA THR A 168 18.30 2.20 -12.44
C THR A 168 18.89 0.81 -12.28
N MET A 169 18.13 -0.21 -12.66
CA MET A 169 18.58 -1.59 -12.71
C MET A 169 18.34 -2.14 -14.11
N THR A 170 19.18 -3.06 -14.55
CA THR A 170 18.90 -3.81 -15.78
C THR A 170 17.60 -4.63 -15.60
N HIS A 171 16.83 -4.78 -16.66
CA HIS A 171 15.66 -5.65 -16.72
C HIS A 171 16.05 -7.13 -16.83
N ASP A 172 17.24 -7.42 -17.35
CA ASP A 172 17.74 -8.78 -17.52
C ASP A 172 18.25 -9.38 -16.22
N TYR A 173 17.98 -10.67 -16.05
CA TYR A 173 18.41 -11.42 -14.88
C TYR A 173 18.66 -12.89 -15.22
N LYS A 174 19.58 -13.50 -14.50
CA LYS A 174 19.83 -14.94 -14.48
C LYS A 174 19.12 -15.54 -13.25
N ARG A 175 18.47 -16.69 -13.44
CA ARG A 175 17.82 -17.44 -12.36
C ARG A 175 18.78 -18.51 -11.85
N ASN A 176 19.12 -18.46 -10.57
CA ASN A 176 20.05 -19.39 -9.92
C ASN A 176 19.34 -20.39 -8.97
N GLY A 177 18.05 -20.59 -9.17
CA GLY A 177 17.22 -21.50 -8.37
C GLY A 177 16.23 -20.78 -7.46
N THR A 178 15.50 -21.56 -6.68
CA THR A 178 14.42 -21.09 -5.79
C THR A 178 14.56 -21.68 -4.40
N THR A 179 13.98 -20.98 -3.42
CA THR A 179 13.76 -21.51 -2.06
C THR A 179 12.35 -21.15 -1.59
N THR A 180 11.87 -21.84 -0.57
CA THR A 180 10.63 -21.54 0.14
C THR A 180 10.97 -21.10 1.55
N LEU A 181 10.45 -19.97 1.99
CA LEU A 181 10.57 -19.50 3.37
C LEU A 181 9.31 -19.85 4.14
N PHE A 182 9.41 -20.73 5.13
CA PHE A 182 8.41 -20.90 6.18
C PHE A 182 8.65 -19.87 7.27
N ALA A 183 7.61 -19.22 7.74
CA ALA A 183 7.70 -18.23 8.80
C ALA A 183 6.55 -18.34 9.80
N ALA A 184 6.86 -18.16 11.07
CA ALA A 184 5.92 -18.00 12.17
C ALA A 184 6.17 -16.64 12.83
N LEU A 185 5.22 -15.72 12.68
CA LEU A 185 5.25 -14.40 13.27
C LEU A 185 4.56 -14.42 14.62
N ASP A 186 5.27 -14.12 15.69
CA ASP A 186 4.69 -13.88 17.02
C ASP A 186 3.83 -12.62 16.96
N VAL A 187 2.56 -12.77 17.26
CA VAL A 187 1.56 -11.67 17.15
C VAL A 187 1.83 -10.55 18.15
N LEU A 188 2.26 -10.90 19.36
CA LEU A 188 2.49 -9.92 20.43
C LEU A 188 3.83 -9.24 20.34
N LYS A 189 4.89 -10.02 20.05
CA LYS A 189 6.25 -9.50 20.03
C LYS A 189 6.68 -8.96 18.68
N GLY A 190 6.12 -9.50 17.57
CA GLY A 190 6.59 -9.19 16.22
C GLY A 190 7.89 -9.91 15.84
N GLU A 191 8.35 -10.83 16.68
CA GLU A 191 9.48 -11.73 16.38
C GLU A 191 9.08 -12.77 15.33
N VAL A 192 10.05 -13.24 14.57
CA VAL A 192 9.81 -14.21 13.50
C VAL A 192 10.73 -15.40 13.67
N ILE A 193 10.15 -16.59 13.75
CA ILE A 193 10.86 -17.86 13.54
C ILE A 193 10.75 -18.16 12.05
N GLY A 194 11.87 -18.21 11.33
CA GLY A 194 11.88 -18.49 9.90
C GLY A 194 12.83 -19.63 9.54
N ARG A 195 12.51 -20.34 8.47
CA ARG A 195 13.34 -21.40 7.91
C ARG A 195 13.16 -21.52 6.40
N CYS A 196 14.25 -21.39 5.67
CA CYS A 196 14.28 -21.68 4.24
C CYS A 196 14.39 -23.17 3.96
N MET A 197 13.60 -23.68 3.02
CA MET A 197 13.60 -25.08 2.59
C MET A 197 13.39 -25.18 1.07
N PRO A 198 13.87 -26.26 0.41
CA PRO A 198 13.76 -26.39 -1.05
C PRO A 198 12.33 -26.59 -1.56
N HIS A 199 11.44 -27.14 -0.74
CA HIS A 199 10.06 -27.45 -1.10
C HIS A 199 9.09 -26.94 -0.04
N HIS A 200 7.77 -26.95 -0.37
CA HIS A 200 6.66 -26.53 0.52
C HIS A 200 5.63 -27.67 0.68
N ARG A 201 6.10 -28.91 0.88
CA ARG A 201 5.28 -30.08 1.11
C ARG A 201 5.02 -30.29 2.61
N HIS A 202 4.14 -31.21 2.96
CA HIS A 202 3.83 -31.52 4.36
C HIS A 202 5.06 -31.96 5.18
N GLN A 203 6.07 -32.61 4.56
CA GLN A 203 7.32 -32.98 5.23
C GLN A 203 8.10 -31.76 5.69
N GLU A 204 8.21 -30.74 4.83
CA GLU A 204 8.86 -29.48 5.16
C GLU A 204 8.06 -28.72 6.22
N PHE A 205 6.73 -28.69 6.11
CA PHE A 205 5.86 -28.11 7.12
C PHE A 205 6.04 -28.79 8.49
N LEU A 206 6.05 -30.11 8.55
CA LEU A 206 6.34 -30.86 9.80
C LEU A 206 7.71 -30.52 10.39
N LYS A 207 8.74 -30.36 9.56
CA LYS A 207 10.05 -29.90 10.03
C LYS A 207 9.98 -28.49 10.60
N PHE A 208 9.13 -27.66 10.04
CA PHE A 208 8.98 -26.29 10.47
C PHE A 208 8.22 -26.18 11.81
N ILE A 209 7.08 -26.86 11.99
CA ILE A 209 6.37 -26.85 13.28
C ILE A 209 7.21 -27.44 14.41
N ARG A 210 8.04 -28.47 14.14
CA ARG A 210 9.05 -28.96 15.09
C ARG A 210 10.12 -27.90 15.39
N THR A 211 10.41 -27.00 14.47
CA THR A 211 11.31 -25.86 14.73
C THR A 211 10.62 -24.86 15.67
N ILE A 212 9.35 -24.55 15.46
CA ILE A 212 8.57 -23.71 16.40
C ILE A 212 8.58 -24.34 17.79
N ASP A 213 8.27 -25.63 17.90
CA ASP A 213 8.25 -26.37 19.16
C ASP A 213 9.56 -26.27 19.93
N ARG A 214 10.71 -26.38 19.23
CA ARG A 214 12.04 -26.28 19.85
C ARG A 214 12.43 -24.89 20.30
N ASN A 215 11.93 -23.85 19.62
CA ASN A 215 12.26 -22.46 19.91
C ASN A 215 11.27 -21.77 20.86
N THR A 216 10.31 -22.52 21.41
CA THR A 216 9.29 -21.98 22.31
C THR A 216 9.32 -22.67 23.68
N PRO A 217 9.02 -21.94 24.79
CA PRO A 217 8.95 -22.51 26.13
C PRO A 217 7.95 -23.66 26.19
N LYS A 218 8.33 -24.77 26.85
CA LYS A 218 7.54 -26.02 26.84
C LYS A 218 6.26 -25.96 27.69
N HIS A 219 6.18 -25.01 28.62
CA HIS A 219 5.03 -24.82 29.50
C HIS A 219 3.93 -23.93 28.90
N LEU A 220 4.18 -23.33 27.73
CA LEU A 220 3.19 -22.48 27.05
C LEU A 220 2.47 -23.25 25.95
N ASP A 221 1.20 -23.00 25.80
CA ASP A 221 0.42 -23.40 24.64
C ASP A 221 0.80 -22.60 23.40
N ILE A 222 0.59 -23.17 22.24
CA ILE A 222 0.92 -22.56 20.95
C ILE A 222 -0.30 -22.54 20.06
N HIS A 223 -0.83 -21.35 19.83
CA HIS A 223 -1.90 -21.13 18.88
C HIS A 223 -1.32 -20.72 17.53
N CYS A 224 -1.55 -21.54 16.49
CA CYS A 224 -1.06 -21.31 15.14
C CYS A 224 -2.22 -20.87 14.23
N ILE A 225 -2.21 -19.64 13.77
CA ILE A 225 -3.13 -19.12 12.76
C ILE A 225 -2.51 -19.42 11.39
N ALA A 226 -3.18 -20.27 10.60
CA ALA A 226 -2.70 -20.74 9.30
C ALA A 226 -3.81 -20.70 8.24
N ASP A 227 -3.42 -20.77 6.97
CA ASP A 227 -4.37 -20.89 5.88
C ASP A 227 -4.92 -22.34 5.73
N ASN A 228 -5.91 -22.49 4.87
CA ASN A 228 -6.54 -23.78 4.61
C ASN A 228 -5.76 -24.68 3.63
N TYR A 229 -4.46 -24.44 3.42
CA TYR A 229 -3.68 -25.21 2.47
C TYR A 229 -3.64 -26.72 2.82
N GLY A 230 -3.74 -27.57 1.82
CA GLY A 230 -3.89 -29.02 2.00
C GLY A 230 -2.73 -29.67 2.74
N THR A 231 -1.50 -29.11 2.64
CA THR A 231 -0.32 -29.61 3.34
C THR A 231 -0.45 -29.55 4.86
N HIS A 232 -1.19 -28.58 5.39
CA HIS A 232 -1.41 -28.39 6.83
C HIS A 232 -2.39 -29.39 7.44
N LYS A 233 -3.16 -30.11 6.60
CA LYS A 233 -4.24 -31.03 7.02
C LYS A 233 -3.98 -32.48 6.68
N THR A 234 -2.77 -32.82 6.29
CA THR A 234 -2.39 -34.21 5.97
C THR A 234 -2.43 -35.07 7.20
N LYS A 235 -2.61 -36.40 6.98
CA LYS A 235 -2.62 -37.39 8.09
C LYS A 235 -1.36 -37.27 8.95
N ALA A 236 -0.18 -37.14 8.35
CA ALA A 236 1.07 -37.02 9.07
C ALA A 236 1.16 -35.77 9.99
N VAL A 237 0.52 -34.66 9.58
CA VAL A 237 0.43 -33.45 10.41
C VAL A 237 -0.55 -33.68 11.56
N LYS A 238 -1.70 -34.30 11.30
CA LYS A 238 -2.68 -34.64 12.34
C LYS A 238 -2.11 -35.59 13.38
N ASP A 239 -1.49 -36.70 12.94
CA ASP A 239 -0.84 -37.66 13.83
C ASP A 239 0.24 -37.00 14.73
N TRP A 240 0.95 -36.00 14.19
CA TRP A 240 1.92 -35.25 14.98
C TRP A 240 1.23 -34.32 16.01
N LEU A 241 0.15 -33.64 15.61
CA LEU A 241 -0.61 -32.76 16.51
C LEU A 241 -1.25 -33.54 17.67
N ASP A 242 -1.76 -34.76 17.40
CA ASP A 242 -2.35 -35.64 18.42
C ASP A 242 -1.33 -35.99 19.53
N LEU A 243 -0.04 -36.02 19.18
CA LEU A 243 1.07 -36.24 20.11
C LEU A 243 1.61 -34.95 20.76
N HIS A 244 1.13 -33.79 20.33
CA HIS A 244 1.59 -32.48 20.80
C HIS A 244 0.41 -31.59 21.18
N PRO A 245 -0.32 -31.92 22.27
CA PRO A 245 -1.60 -31.27 22.63
C PRO A 245 -1.50 -29.77 22.91
N ARG A 246 -0.28 -29.25 23.14
CA ARG A 246 -0.05 -27.83 23.30
C ARG A 246 -0.16 -27.01 22.00
N PHE A 247 -0.28 -27.66 20.82
CA PHE A 247 -0.45 -27.00 19.53
C PHE A 247 -1.93 -26.94 19.13
N HIS A 248 -2.44 -25.74 18.95
CA HIS A 248 -3.81 -25.45 18.54
C HIS A 248 -3.79 -24.72 17.20
N PHE A 249 -4.37 -25.32 16.14
CA PHE A 249 -4.44 -24.71 14.82
C PHE A 249 -5.78 -24.02 14.59
N HIS A 250 -5.71 -22.75 14.19
CA HIS A 250 -6.83 -21.88 13.82
C HIS A 250 -6.74 -21.56 12.34
N PHE A 251 -7.68 -22.08 11.57
CA PHE A 251 -7.66 -21.90 10.12
C PHE A 251 -8.45 -20.67 9.71
N ILE A 252 -7.79 -19.73 8.98
CA ILE A 252 -8.48 -18.58 8.41
C ILE A 252 -9.52 -19.02 7.36
N PRO A 253 -10.56 -18.21 7.09
CA PRO A 253 -11.52 -18.51 6.02
C PRO A 253 -10.82 -18.63 4.65
N THR A 254 -11.33 -19.48 3.78
CA THR A 254 -10.81 -19.64 2.42
C THR A 254 -10.77 -18.31 1.69
N SER A 255 -9.71 -18.03 0.95
CA SER A 255 -9.47 -16.76 0.23
C SER A 255 -9.39 -15.52 1.13
N SER A 256 -8.90 -15.70 2.36
CA SER A 256 -8.78 -14.63 3.36
C SER A 256 -7.37 -14.50 3.93
N SER A 257 -6.33 -14.69 3.10
CA SER A 257 -4.91 -14.58 3.51
C SER A 257 -4.58 -13.23 4.16
N TRP A 258 -5.32 -12.18 3.84
CA TRP A 258 -5.21 -10.86 4.49
C TRP A 258 -5.45 -10.89 6.02
N LEU A 259 -6.10 -11.94 6.55
CA LEU A 259 -6.23 -12.18 7.99
C LEU A 259 -4.94 -12.73 8.61
N ASN A 260 -4.08 -13.37 7.83
CA ASN A 260 -2.82 -13.90 8.32
C ASN A 260 -1.74 -12.80 8.35
N LEU A 261 -1.36 -12.32 9.53
CA LEU A 261 -0.45 -11.19 9.68
C LEU A 261 0.96 -11.47 9.13
N VAL A 262 1.39 -12.73 9.03
CA VAL A 262 2.69 -13.09 8.44
C VAL A 262 2.77 -12.71 6.96
N GLU A 263 1.66 -12.68 6.24
CA GLU A 263 1.61 -12.21 4.85
C GLU A 263 2.03 -10.74 4.71
N ARG A 264 1.68 -9.92 5.69
CA ARG A 264 2.14 -8.53 5.77
C ARG A 264 3.64 -8.46 5.99
N TRP A 265 4.19 -9.35 6.81
CA TRP A 265 5.63 -9.45 7.01
C TRP A 265 6.34 -9.96 5.74
N PHE A 266 5.76 -10.93 5.02
CA PHE A 266 6.26 -11.36 3.70
C PHE A 266 6.29 -10.21 2.68
N GLY A 267 5.30 -9.32 2.71
CA GLY A 267 5.30 -8.09 1.92
C GLY A 267 6.48 -7.18 2.27
N LYS A 268 6.79 -7.05 3.57
CA LYS A 268 7.88 -6.21 4.09
C LYS A 268 9.26 -6.75 3.64
N ILE A 269 9.57 -8.03 3.89
CA ILE A 269 10.85 -8.62 3.45
C ILE A 269 10.99 -8.60 1.93
N THR A 270 9.90 -8.86 1.18
CA THR A 270 9.91 -8.80 -0.28
C THR A 270 10.33 -7.43 -0.78
N THR A 271 9.74 -6.38 -0.22
CA THR A 271 9.99 -5.00 -0.66
C THR A 271 11.36 -4.50 -0.24
N GLN A 272 11.78 -4.81 0.98
CA GLN A 272 12.98 -4.26 1.59
C GLN A 272 14.26 -5.05 1.25
N ARG A 273 14.17 -6.37 1.04
CA ARG A 273 15.35 -7.21 0.86
C ARG A 273 15.38 -7.99 -0.47
N ILE A 274 14.25 -8.61 -0.86
CA ILE A 274 14.24 -9.58 -1.96
C ILE A 274 14.12 -8.88 -3.33
N ARG A 275 13.13 -8.02 -3.51
CA ARG A 275 12.75 -7.45 -4.82
C ARG A 275 13.89 -6.74 -5.56
N ARG A 276 14.76 -6.03 -4.83
CA ARG A 276 15.91 -5.31 -5.39
C ARG A 276 17.24 -5.99 -5.12
N GLY A 277 17.23 -7.16 -4.47
CA GLY A 277 18.41 -7.96 -4.23
C GLY A 277 18.93 -8.60 -5.53
N ALA A 278 20.24 -8.82 -5.58
CA ALA A 278 20.89 -9.67 -6.57
C ALA A 278 21.56 -10.82 -5.82
N PHE A 279 21.29 -12.05 -6.26
CA PHE A 279 21.72 -13.27 -5.57
C PHE A 279 22.30 -14.25 -6.59
N LYS A 280 23.59 -14.54 -6.46
CA LYS A 280 24.33 -15.45 -7.37
C LYS A 280 24.05 -16.93 -7.10
N SER A 281 23.44 -17.24 -5.97
CA SER A 281 23.06 -18.61 -5.57
C SER A 281 21.87 -18.62 -4.62
N VAL A 282 21.25 -19.79 -4.47
CA VAL A 282 20.20 -20.00 -3.47
C VAL A 282 20.77 -19.81 -2.06
N SER A 283 22.02 -20.24 -1.81
CA SER A 283 22.66 -20.06 -0.50
C SER A 283 22.81 -18.58 -0.12
N GLU A 284 23.19 -17.73 -1.07
CA GLU A 284 23.28 -16.28 -0.84
C GLU A 284 21.91 -15.67 -0.54
N LEU A 285 20.87 -16.08 -1.27
CA LEU A 285 19.50 -15.68 -1.00
C LEU A 285 19.04 -16.09 0.40
N VAL A 286 19.31 -17.35 0.80
CA VAL A 286 18.97 -17.87 2.14
C VAL A 286 19.70 -17.07 3.22
N GLY A 287 21.02 -16.84 3.07
CA GLY A 287 21.78 -16.01 4.01
C GLY A 287 21.20 -14.60 4.16
N ALA A 288 20.79 -13.98 3.05
CA ALA A 288 20.16 -12.66 3.06
C ALA A 288 18.79 -12.64 3.77
N ILE A 289 18.02 -13.73 3.67
CA ILE A 289 16.76 -13.90 4.40
C ILE A 289 17.01 -14.08 5.89
N ASP A 290 17.96 -14.93 6.26
CA ASP A 290 18.33 -15.19 7.66
C ASP A 290 18.85 -13.94 8.35
N ASP A 291 19.68 -13.15 7.68
CA ASP A 291 20.15 -11.86 8.18
C ASP A 291 19.01 -10.87 8.37
N TYR A 292 18.05 -10.84 7.45
CA TYR A 292 16.87 -9.99 7.59
C TYR A 292 16.03 -10.38 8.80
N ILE A 293 15.83 -11.67 9.05
CA ILE A 293 15.11 -12.19 10.23
C ILE A 293 15.85 -11.81 11.51
N LYS A 294 17.17 -11.96 11.56
CA LYS A 294 17.98 -11.53 12.72
C LYS A 294 17.81 -10.04 13.02
N HIS A 295 17.86 -9.19 11.99
CA HIS A 295 17.65 -7.75 12.15
C HIS A 295 16.24 -7.40 12.60
N ASN A 296 15.23 -8.09 12.07
CA ASN A 296 13.84 -7.92 12.52
C ASN A 296 13.71 -8.26 14.01
N ASN A 297 14.32 -9.37 14.46
CA ASN A 297 14.21 -9.87 15.82
C ASN A 297 15.09 -9.09 16.82
N ALA A 298 16.08 -8.33 16.36
CA ALA A 298 16.85 -7.43 17.21
C ALA A 298 16.05 -6.19 17.67
N ALA A 299 15.05 -5.77 16.85
CA ALA A 299 14.13 -4.67 17.17
C ALA A 299 12.74 -4.95 16.59
N PRO A 300 12.05 -5.98 17.09
CA PRO A 300 10.81 -6.45 16.50
C PRO A 300 9.70 -5.42 16.67
N GLN A 301 8.82 -5.34 15.68
CA GLN A 301 7.67 -4.44 15.67
C GLN A 301 6.41 -5.26 15.36
N PRO A 302 5.51 -5.46 16.31
CA PRO A 302 4.28 -6.20 16.07
C PRO A 302 3.34 -5.47 15.13
N PHE A 303 2.54 -6.23 14.40
CA PHE A 303 1.43 -5.68 13.62
C PHE A 303 0.19 -5.64 14.49
N ILE A 304 -0.25 -4.44 14.83
CA ILE A 304 -1.45 -4.24 15.66
C ILE A 304 -2.69 -4.41 14.78
N TRP A 305 -3.55 -5.34 15.18
CA TRP A 305 -4.87 -5.51 14.59
C TRP A 305 -5.87 -4.56 15.26
N THR A 306 -6.66 -3.83 14.46
CA THR A 306 -7.55 -2.76 14.97
C THR A 306 -9.02 -2.94 14.60
N LYS A 307 -9.36 -3.96 13.78
CA LYS A 307 -10.72 -4.15 13.27
C LYS A 307 -11.43 -5.27 13.99
N SER A 308 -12.63 -5.01 14.50
CA SER A 308 -13.49 -6.05 15.06
C SER A 308 -14.03 -6.99 13.97
N ALA A 309 -14.43 -8.21 14.39
CA ALA A 309 -15.08 -9.17 13.50
C ALA A 309 -16.38 -8.59 12.91
N ALA A 310 -17.19 -7.90 13.73
CA ALA A 310 -18.43 -7.28 13.31
C ALA A 310 -18.23 -6.23 12.19
N GLU A 311 -17.24 -5.34 12.34
CA GLU A 311 -16.90 -4.35 11.29
C GLU A 311 -16.52 -5.01 9.98
N ILE A 312 -15.82 -6.14 10.03
CA ILE A 312 -15.39 -6.88 8.84
C ILE A 312 -16.57 -7.57 8.18
N ILE A 313 -17.43 -8.25 8.96
CA ILE A 313 -18.64 -8.90 8.45
C ILE A 313 -19.54 -7.87 7.75
N LEU A 314 -19.75 -6.69 8.34
CA LEU A 314 -20.51 -5.61 7.71
C LEU A 314 -19.91 -5.18 6.37
N LYS A 315 -18.58 -5.10 6.26
CA LYS A 315 -17.91 -4.76 5.00
C LYS A 315 -18.05 -5.87 3.96
N VAL A 316 -17.90 -7.14 4.37
CA VAL A 316 -18.04 -8.29 3.49
C VAL A 316 -19.48 -8.37 2.98
N ASN A 317 -20.48 -8.19 3.84
CA ASN A 317 -21.89 -8.22 3.45
C ASN A 317 -22.25 -7.09 2.47
N ARG A 318 -21.69 -5.88 2.64
CA ARG A 318 -21.82 -4.82 1.62
C ARG A 318 -21.23 -5.23 0.27
N GLY A 319 -20.07 -5.88 0.26
CA GLY A 319 -19.45 -6.40 -0.96
C GLY A 319 -20.28 -7.50 -1.61
N ARG A 320 -20.82 -8.43 -0.81
CA ARG A 320 -21.71 -9.51 -1.26
C ARG A 320 -22.99 -8.95 -1.86
N ALA A 321 -23.62 -7.98 -1.23
CA ALA A 321 -24.81 -7.30 -1.76
C ALA A 321 -24.54 -6.62 -3.11
N ALA A 322 -23.41 -5.92 -3.26
CA ALA A 322 -23.00 -5.31 -4.53
C ALA A 322 -22.82 -6.33 -5.66
N LEU A 323 -22.41 -7.58 -5.34
CA LEU A 323 -22.25 -8.68 -6.28
C LEU A 323 -23.50 -9.58 -6.38
N LYS A 324 -24.63 -9.21 -5.76
CA LYS A 324 -25.87 -10.00 -5.69
C LYS A 324 -25.67 -11.40 -5.08
N MET A 325 -24.76 -11.52 -4.12
CA MET A 325 -24.51 -12.73 -3.36
C MET A 325 -25.30 -12.70 -2.03
N PRO A 326 -25.72 -13.87 -1.48
CA PRO A 326 -26.39 -13.91 -0.18
C PRO A 326 -25.49 -13.36 0.94
N ALA A 327 -26.08 -12.72 1.93
CA ALA A 327 -25.35 -12.24 3.10
C ALA A 327 -24.75 -13.41 3.89
N LEU A 328 -23.68 -13.13 4.66
CA LEU A 328 -23.17 -14.08 5.65
C LEU A 328 -24.14 -14.07 6.86
N GLU A 329 -24.62 -15.23 7.24
CA GLU A 329 -25.40 -15.37 8.47
C GLU A 329 -24.47 -15.18 9.68
N GLN A 330 -24.81 -14.27 10.56
CA GLN A 330 -24.30 -14.28 11.93
C GLN A 330 -25.07 -15.39 12.67
N LYS A 331 -24.41 -16.49 12.98
CA LYS A 331 -24.92 -17.35 14.04
C LYS A 331 -24.74 -16.56 15.32
N ASP A 332 -25.85 -16.10 15.90
CA ASP A 332 -25.86 -15.55 17.24
C ASP A 332 -25.22 -16.59 18.17
N SER A 333 -24.08 -16.25 18.73
CA SER A 333 -23.49 -17.03 19.82
C SER A 333 -24.40 -16.84 21.04
N LEU A 334 -25.19 -17.88 21.33
CA LEU A 334 -25.87 -18.05 22.62
C LEU A 334 -24.86 -18.15 23.77
#